data_be9072773154337ac2ffdfd3b68d2296
#
_entry.id   be9072773154337ac2ffdfd3b68d2296
#
_cell.length_a   1.000
_cell.length_b   1.000
_cell.length_c   1.000
_cell.angle_alpha   90.00
_cell.angle_beta   90.00
_cell.angle_gamma   90.00
#
_symmetry.space_group_name_H-M   'P 1'
#
loop_
_entity.id
_entity.type
_entity.pdbx_description
1 polymer ?
#
loop_
_entity_poly.entity_id
_entity_poly.type
_entity_poly.pdbx_seq_one_letter_code
_entity_poly.pdbx_strand_id
1 'polypeptide(L)'
;PNERFEAGTLNILGIAGLNASVKWILKTGIKNIYAKEIENREKLLKIFSNYEFVKIAGNKSENHYTGIVSVLLDGIPSDTADQIFSKQGISVRSGLQCAPSAHKTLGTFPAGTIRFSPGYFTIEEDFEKLENCFNYIEENL
;
A
#
# COMPACT_ATOMS: atom_id res chain seq x y z
N PRO A 1 -6.81 20.30 -32.49
CA PRO A 1 -6.00 19.13 -32.80
C PRO A 1 -5.14 18.76 -31.60
N ASN A 2 -5.01 17.48 -31.34
CA ASN A 2 -4.29 16.96 -30.16
C ASN A 2 -2.79 17.29 -30.20
N GLU A 3 -2.23 17.44 -31.38
CA GLU A 3 -0.83 17.78 -31.66
C GLU A 3 -0.33 19.06 -30.96
N ARG A 4 -1.22 20.00 -30.64
CA ARG A 4 -0.81 21.24 -29.97
C ARG A 4 -0.34 21.05 -28.51
N PHE A 5 -0.62 19.90 -27.90
CA PHE A 5 -0.20 19.54 -26.55
C PHE A 5 1.02 18.62 -26.53
N GLU A 6 1.49 18.18 -27.69
CA GLU A 6 2.61 17.26 -27.84
C GLU A 6 3.75 17.96 -28.56
N ALA A 7 4.71 18.48 -27.81
CA ALA A 7 5.89 19.12 -28.34
C ALA A 7 7.08 18.14 -28.35
N GLY A 8 7.70 17.95 -29.53
CA GLY A 8 8.89 17.12 -29.70
C GLY A 8 8.60 15.63 -29.96
N THR A 9 9.59 14.77 -29.77
CA THR A 9 9.52 13.33 -30.04
C THR A 9 8.67 12.63 -28.99
N LEU A 10 7.69 11.85 -29.43
CA LEU A 10 6.83 11.07 -28.53
C LEU A 10 7.61 9.99 -27.78
N ASN A 11 7.19 9.72 -26.53
CA ASN A 11 7.70 8.60 -25.75
C ASN A 11 7.11 7.27 -26.25
N ILE A 12 7.62 6.78 -27.38
CA ILE A 12 7.14 5.55 -28.05
C ILE A 12 7.17 4.34 -27.10
N LEU A 13 8.24 4.19 -26.31
CA LEU A 13 8.37 3.07 -25.35
C LEU A 13 7.31 3.15 -24.25
N GLY A 14 7.07 4.32 -23.69
CA GLY A 14 6.02 4.53 -22.69
C GLY A 14 4.62 4.27 -23.27
N ILE A 15 4.35 4.71 -24.51
CA ILE A 15 3.07 4.46 -25.19
C ILE A 15 2.87 2.95 -25.44
N ALA A 16 3.90 2.23 -25.87
CA ALA A 16 3.85 0.79 -26.08
C ALA A 16 3.58 0.06 -24.77
N GLY A 17 4.25 0.44 -23.67
CA GLY A 17 4.02 -0.11 -22.33
C GLY A 17 2.60 0.15 -21.81
N LEU A 18 2.10 1.38 -21.99
CA LEU A 18 0.72 1.72 -21.62
C LEU A 18 -0.30 0.88 -22.41
N ASN A 19 -0.10 0.75 -23.73
CA ASN A 19 -0.98 -0.08 -24.58
C ASN A 19 -0.98 -1.55 -24.12
N ALA A 20 0.17 -2.12 -23.76
CA ALA A 20 0.27 -3.47 -23.24
C ALA A 20 -0.49 -3.60 -21.90
N SER A 21 -0.31 -2.65 -20.98
CA SER A 21 -0.99 -2.62 -19.68
C SER A 21 -2.51 -2.52 -19.82
N VAL A 22 -3.00 -1.62 -20.69
CA VAL A 22 -4.44 -1.49 -20.96
C VAL A 22 -5.03 -2.79 -21.53
N LYS A 23 -4.35 -3.42 -22.50
CA LYS A 23 -4.78 -4.71 -23.05
C LYS A 23 -4.84 -5.80 -21.98
N TRP A 24 -3.85 -5.83 -21.08
CA TRP A 24 -3.83 -6.78 -19.97
C TRP A 24 -5.00 -6.54 -19.01
N ILE A 25 -5.28 -5.29 -18.61
CA ILE A 25 -6.42 -4.94 -17.75
C ILE A 25 -7.75 -5.36 -18.40
N LEU A 26 -7.92 -5.08 -19.69
CA LEU A 26 -9.13 -5.47 -20.42
C LEU A 26 -9.31 -6.98 -20.50
N LYS A 27 -8.22 -7.73 -20.68
CA LYS A 27 -8.23 -9.20 -20.71
C LYS A 27 -8.52 -9.80 -19.34
N THR A 28 -7.88 -9.29 -18.28
CA THR A 28 -8.04 -9.79 -16.91
C THR A 28 -9.40 -9.42 -16.33
N GLY A 29 -9.90 -8.23 -16.69
CA GLY A 29 -11.14 -7.65 -16.20
C GLY A 29 -10.98 -6.94 -14.87
N ILE A 30 -11.51 -5.71 -14.79
CA ILE A 30 -11.38 -4.85 -13.61
C ILE A 30 -11.98 -5.48 -12.35
N LYS A 31 -13.05 -6.27 -12.48
CA LYS A 31 -13.67 -6.96 -11.34
C LYS A 31 -12.74 -8.02 -10.72
N ASN A 32 -12.00 -8.75 -11.56
CA ASN A 32 -11.05 -9.76 -11.08
C ASN A 32 -9.83 -9.10 -10.41
N ILE A 33 -9.37 -7.97 -10.95
CA ILE A 33 -8.28 -7.19 -10.35
C ILE A 33 -8.73 -6.69 -8.98
N TYR A 34 -9.91 -6.09 -8.88
CA TYR A 34 -10.48 -5.61 -7.63
C TYR A 34 -10.66 -6.73 -6.60
N ALA A 35 -11.22 -7.88 -7.01
CA ALA A 35 -11.40 -9.03 -6.13
C ALA A 35 -10.06 -9.51 -5.54
N LYS A 36 -8.99 -9.55 -6.35
CA LYS A 36 -7.65 -9.90 -5.89
C LYS A 36 -7.07 -8.87 -4.91
N GLU A 37 -7.29 -7.59 -5.14
CA GLU A 37 -6.86 -6.54 -4.22
C GLU A 37 -7.58 -6.63 -2.87
N ILE A 38 -8.88 -6.93 -2.87
CA ILE A 38 -9.64 -7.13 -1.63
C ILE A 38 -9.18 -8.39 -0.88
N GLU A 39 -8.95 -9.50 -1.58
CA GLU A 39 -8.35 -10.70 -0.99
C GLU A 39 -7.02 -10.39 -0.29
N ASN A 40 -6.13 -9.66 -0.98
CA ASN A 40 -4.85 -9.25 -0.43
C ASN A 40 -5.00 -8.31 0.77
N ARG A 41 -6.00 -7.41 0.74
CA ARG A 41 -6.34 -6.56 1.89
C ARG A 41 -6.76 -7.39 3.10
N GLU A 42 -7.61 -8.41 2.90
CA GLU A 42 -8.08 -9.27 3.99
C GLU A 42 -6.91 -10.05 4.62
N LYS A 43 -5.95 -10.51 3.83
CA LYS A 43 -4.71 -11.12 4.32
C LYS A 43 -3.91 -10.15 5.20
N LEU A 44 -3.72 -8.90 4.74
CA LEU A 44 -3.07 -7.87 5.57
C LEU A 44 -3.78 -7.64 6.90
N LEU A 45 -5.10 -7.49 6.87
CA LEU A 45 -5.90 -7.26 8.06
C LEU A 45 -5.78 -8.43 9.05
N LYS A 46 -5.74 -9.67 8.54
CA LYS A 46 -5.52 -10.87 9.34
C LYS A 46 -4.15 -10.87 9.99
N ILE A 47 -3.09 -10.56 9.24
CA ILE A 47 -1.72 -10.44 9.80
C ILE A 47 -1.71 -9.37 10.89
N PHE A 48 -2.21 -8.17 10.61
CA PHE A 48 -2.20 -7.05 11.56
C PHE A 48 -3.00 -7.35 12.84
N SER A 49 -4.04 -8.17 12.77
CA SER A 49 -4.84 -8.54 13.94
C SER A 49 -4.10 -9.46 14.93
N ASN A 50 -2.99 -10.05 14.53
CA ASN A 50 -2.17 -10.90 15.40
C ASN A 50 -1.26 -10.09 16.34
N TYR A 51 -1.12 -8.77 16.11
CA TYR A 51 -0.17 -7.91 16.84
C TYR A 51 -0.90 -6.77 17.55
N GLU A 52 -0.84 -6.74 18.88
CA GLU A 52 -1.52 -5.72 19.70
C GLU A 52 -1.01 -4.30 19.47
N PHE A 53 0.27 -4.17 19.11
CA PHE A 53 0.90 -2.88 18.83
C PHE A 53 0.52 -2.28 17.46
N VAL A 54 -0.25 -3.00 16.62
CA VAL A 54 -0.68 -2.52 15.29
C VAL A 54 -2.08 -1.93 15.35
N LYS A 55 -2.22 -0.68 14.98
CA LYS A 55 -3.51 0.02 14.90
C LYS A 55 -3.83 0.42 13.47
N ILE A 56 -4.95 -0.05 12.94
CA ILE A 56 -5.41 0.32 11.60
C ILE A 56 -5.94 1.74 11.63
N ALA A 57 -5.41 2.60 10.76
CA ALA A 57 -5.90 3.96 10.56
C ALA A 57 -7.09 3.97 9.59
N GLY A 58 -8.12 4.76 9.92
CA GLY A 58 -9.30 4.97 9.08
C GLY A 58 -10.59 4.45 9.68
N ASN A 59 -11.69 4.60 8.94
CA ASN A 59 -13.02 4.22 9.39
C ASN A 59 -13.29 2.73 9.10
N LYS A 60 -13.72 1.99 10.11
CA LYS A 60 -14.02 0.55 10.01
C LYS A 60 -15.41 0.27 9.40
N SER A 61 -16.26 1.28 9.24
CA SER A 61 -17.68 1.11 8.90
C SER A 61 -18.03 1.20 7.41
N GLU A 62 -17.06 1.41 6.54
CA GLU A 62 -17.32 1.61 5.12
C GLU A 62 -17.03 0.36 4.29
N ASN A 63 -17.92 0.07 3.33
CA ASN A 63 -17.85 -1.11 2.47
C ASN A 63 -17.08 -0.88 1.15
N HIS A 64 -16.42 0.28 1.01
CA HIS A 64 -15.75 0.65 -0.25
C HIS A 64 -14.25 0.89 -0.01
N TYR A 65 -13.50 -0.21 0.03
CA TYR A 65 -12.05 -0.17 0.19
C TYR A 65 -11.33 -0.57 -1.10
N THR A 66 -10.10 -0.10 -1.23
CA THR A 66 -9.09 -0.65 -2.14
C THR A 66 -8.21 -1.64 -1.39
N GLY A 67 -7.24 -2.25 -2.05
CA GLY A 67 -6.24 -3.12 -1.42
C GLY A 67 -5.35 -2.44 -0.37
N ILE A 68 -5.37 -1.11 -0.29
CA ILE A 68 -4.47 -0.32 0.56
C ILE A 68 -4.91 -0.38 2.03
N VAL A 69 -3.93 -0.55 2.95
CA VAL A 69 -4.12 -0.45 4.40
C VAL A 69 -3.06 0.47 4.99
N SER A 70 -3.49 1.42 5.82
CA SER A 70 -2.61 2.28 6.60
C SER A 70 -2.68 1.91 8.08
N VAL A 71 -1.52 1.86 8.75
CA VAL A 71 -1.43 1.50 10.16
C VAL A 71 -0.54 2.47 10.92
N LEU A 72 -0.71 2.46 12.26
CA LEU A 72 0.26 2.99 13.22
C LEU A 72 0.84 1.81 13.99
N LEU A 73 2.09 1.92 14.42
CA LEU A 73 2.72 0.96 15.32
C LEU A 73 2.93 1.67 16.67
N ASP A 74 2.32 1.15 17.72
CA ASP A 74 2.46 1.73 19.06
C ASP A 74 3.93 1.65 19.51
N GLY A 75 4.46 2.78 19.99
CA GLY A 75 5.85 2.87 20.41
C GLY A 75 6.87 3.04 19.29
N ILE A 76 6.51 2.91 18.01
CA ILE A 76 7.43 3.02 16.89
C ILE A 76 7.01 4.14 15.94
N PRO A 77 7.79 5.22 15.82
CA PRO A 77 7.56 6.27 14.83
C PRO A 77 7.54 5.73 13.39
N SER A 78 6.72 6.34 12.52
CA SER A 78 6.51 5.84 11.15
C SER A 78 7.78 5.82 10.30
N ASP A 79 8.72 6.72 10.51
CA ASP A 79 10.01 6.78 9.85
C ASP A 79 10.97 5.66 10.32
N THR A 80 10.96 5.36 11.63
CA THR A 80 11.72 4.25 12.21
C THR A 80 11.19 2.91 11.69
N ALA A 81 9.86 2.73 11.65
CA ALA A 81 9.24 1.54 11.11
C ALA A 81 9.57 1.35 9.62
N ASP A 82 9.55 2.43 8.82
CA ASP A 82 9.96 2.39 7.41
C ASP A 82 11.38 1.85 7.23
N GLN A 83 12.32 2.28 8.09
CA GLN A 83 13.68 1.77 8.07
C GLN A 83 13.77 0.27 8.41
N ILE A 84 12.94 -0.21 9.35
CA ILE A 84 12.90 -1.62 9.72
C ILE A 84 12.37 -2.44 8.53
N PHE A 85 11.23 -2.06 7.95
CA PHE A 85 10.66 -2.73 6.77
C PHE A 85 11.62 -2.73 5.59
N SER A 86 12.26 -1.58 5.32
CA SER A 86 13.25 -1.46 4.25
C SER A 86 14.44 -2.40 4.42
N LYS A 87 14.98 -2.53 5.64
CA LYS A 87 16.08 -3.48 5.96
C LYS A 87 15.66 -4.94 5.73
N GLN A 88 14.39 -5.25 5.95
CA GLN A 88 13.81 -6.57 5.67
C GLN A 88 13.40 -6.74 4.19
N GLY A 89 13.68 -5.74 3.33
CA GLY A 89 13.37 -5.75 1.91
C GLY A 89 11.86 -5.66 1.63
N ILE A 90 11.10 -5.01 2.51
CA ILE A 90 9.66 -4.72 2.36
C ILE A 90 9.51 -3.23 2.06
N SER A 91 8.89 -2.90 0.94
CA SER A 91 8.62 -1.52 0.54
C SER A 91 7.28 -1.06 1.08
N VAL A 92 7.31 -0.03 1.92
CA VAL A 92 6.12 0.64 2.47
C VAL A 92 6.18 2.14 2.17
N ARG A 93 5.15 2.87 2.56
CA ARG A 93 5.17 4.33 2.52
C ARG A 93 4.84 4.89 3.90
N SER A 94 5.78 5.63 4.50
CA SER A 94 5.63 6.24 5.82
C SER A 94 5.27 7.74 5.75
N GLY A 95 4.81 8.28 6.87
CA GLY A 95 4.56 9.70 7.10
C GLY A 95 3.22 10.21 6.57
N LEU A 96 3.16 11.49 6.19
CA LEU A 96 1.92 12.19 5.83
C LEU A 96 1.44 11.90 4.40
N GLN A 97 2.24 11.30 3.55
CA GLN A 97 1.90 10.82 2.20
C GLN A 97 1.19 11.90 1.33
N CYS A 98 1.64 13.16 1.43
CA CYS A 98 1.06 14.33 0.77
C CYS A 98 -0.40 14.64 1.15
N ALA A 99 -0.90 14.13 2.28
CA ALA A 99 -2.28 14.28 2.73
C ALA A 99 -2.39 14.84 4.18
N PRO A 100 -1.75 15.98 4.53
CA PRO A 100 -1.73 16.49 5.90
C PRO A 100 -3.12 16.78 6.46
N SER A 101 -4.07 17.17 5.63
CA SER A 101 -5.45 17.43 6.06
C SER A 101 -6.17 16.15 6.48
N ALA A 102 -5.97 15.05 5.74
CA ALA A 102 -6.51 13.74 6.10
C ALA A 102 -5.94 13.27 7.44
N HIS A 103 -4.63 13.42 7.64
CA HIS A 103 -3.99 13.06 8.91
C HIS A 103 -4.47 13.90 10.09
N LYS A 104 -4.77 15.19 9.90
CA LYS A 104 -5.41 16.01 10.94
C LYS A 104 -6.79 15.50 11.31
N THR A 105 -7.61 15.14 10.32
CA THR A 105 -8.95 14.60 10.54
C THR A 105 -8.91 13.24 11.25
N LEU A 106 -7.95 12.38 10.91
CA LEU A 106 -7.77 11.05 11.50
C LEU A 106 -7.02 11.06 12.84
N GLY A 107 -6.51 12.23 13.28
CA GLY A 107 -5.72 12.33 14.51
C GLY A 107 -4.33 11.73 14.42
N THR A 108 -3.81 11.50 13.23
CA THR A 108 -2.49 10.92 12.98
C THR A 108 -1.42 11.94 12.61
N PHE A 109 -1.76 13.23 12.61
CA PHE A 109 -0.82 14.33 12.43
C PHE A 109 -0.07 14.62 13.74
N PRO A 110 1.25 14.94 13.74
CA PRO A 110 2.15 15.07 12.59
C PRO A 110 2.86 13.77 12.18
N ALA A 111 2.76 12.69 12.95
CA ALA A 111 3.52 11.46 12.77
C ALA A 111 3.21 10.73 11.45
N GLY A 112 1.98 10.85 10.95
CA GLY A 112 1.53 10.10 9.78
C GLY A 112 1.23 8.64 10.07
N THR A 113 1.25 7.82 9.05
CA THR A 113 1.00 6.38 9.12
C THR A 113 2.00 5.61 8.26
N ILE A 114 2.00 4.29 8.38
CA ILE A 114 2.68 3.38 7.47
C ILE A 114 1.62 2.78 6.55
N ARG A 115 1.79 2.93 5.23
CA ARG A 115 0.88 2.43 4.21
C ARG A 115 1.42 1.20 3.53
N PHE A 116 0.64 0.13 3.54
CA PHE A 116 0.85 -1.08 2.77
C PHE A 116 -0.05 -1.05 1.53
N SER A 117 0.51 -1.39 0.38
CA SER A 117 -0.18 -1.28 -0.91
C SER A 117 0.04 -2.55 -1.73
N PRO A 118 -0.54 -3.69 -1.31
CA PRO A 118 -0.47 -4.91 -2.10
C PRO A 118 -1.24 -4.70 -3.41
N GLY A 119 -0.72 -5.25 -4.48
CA GLY A 119 -1.34 -5.19 -5.80
C GLY A 119 -1.73 -6.56 -6.32
N TYR A 120 -2.21 -6.62 -7.58
CA TYR A 120 -2.63 -7.84 -8.22
C TYR A 120 -1.53 -8.93 -8.25
N PHE A 121 -0.27 -8.54 -8.37
CA PHE A 121 0.89 -9.43 -8.47
C PHE A 121 1.54 -9.77 -7.13
N THR A 122 0.99 -9.31 -6.02
CA THR A 122 1.47 -9.69 -4.68
C THR A 122 1.20 -11.18 -4.47
N ILE A 123 2.21 -11.92 -4.04
CA ILE A 123 2.21 -13.38 -3.85
C ILE A 123 2.22 -13.74 -2.36
N GLU A 124 2.03 -15.01 -2.04
CA GLU A 124 1.96 -15.47 -0.64
C GLU A 124 3.26 -15.24 0.11
N GLU A 125 4.39 -15.44 -0.53
CA GLU A 125 5.71 -15.23 0.04
C GLU A 125 5.95 -13.78 0.51
N ASP A 126 5.27 -12.81 -0.12
CA ASP A 126 5.32 -11.40 0.33
C ASP A 126 4.62 -11.22 1.68
N PHE A 127 3.52 -11.94 1.92
CA PHE A 127 2.80 -11.93 3.20
C PHE A 127 3.56 -12.67 4.30
N GLU A 128 4.16 -13.83 3.99
CA GLU A 128 5.02 -14.57 4.92
C GLU A 128 6.22 -13.71 5.36
N LYS A 129 6.84 -13.00 4.42
CA LYS A 129 7.93 -12.08 4.70
C LYS A 129 7.49 -10.93 5.59
N LEU A 130 6.29 -10.40 5.35
CA LEU A 130 5.70 -9.35 6.18
C LEU A 130 5.45 -9.84 7.60
N GLU A 131 4.87 -11.02 7.77
CA GLU A 131 4.62 -11.63 9.08
C GLU A 131 5.92 -11.86 9.85
N ASN A 132 6.95 -12.40 9.20
CA ASN A 132 8.29 -12.55 9.79
C ASN A 132 8.88 -11.20 10.26
N CYS A 133 8.65 -10.12 9.50
CA CYS A 133 9.09 -8.79 9.91
C CYS A 133 8.34 -8.28 11.15
N PHE A 134 7.04 -8.54 11.25
CA PHE A 134 6.25 -8.18 12.43
C PHE A 134 6.66 -8.99 13.67
N ASN A 135 6.94 -10.29 13.53
CA ASN A 135 7.49 -11.11 14.60
C ASN A 135 8.83 -10.55 15.09
N TYR A 136 9.72 -10.17 14.17
CA TYR A 136 10.98 -9.51 14.52
C TYR A 136 10.75 -8.19 15.29
N ILE A 137 9.76 -7.39 14.90
CA ILE A 137 9.43 -6.14 15.60
C ILE A 137 8.93 -6.46 17.01
N GLU A 138 8.02 -7.42 17.17
CA GLU A 138 7.46 -7.82 18.47
C GLU A 138 8.51 -8.31 19.45
N GLU A 139 9.49 -9.10 18.97
CA GLU A 139 10.60 -9.62 19.80
C GLU A 139 11.59 -8.52 20.22
N ASN A 140 11.59 -7.34 19.59
CA ASN A 140 12.54 -6.26 19.82
C ASN A 140 11.87 -4.95 20.32
N LEU A 141 10.58 -4.99 20.64
CA LEU A 141 9.86 -3.93 21.35
C LEU A 141 10.15 -4.00 22.85
#